data_bdb10d985d4481240fca2329e2fabb3b
#
_entry.id   bdb10d985d4481240fca2329e2fabb3b
#
_cell.length_a   1.000
_cell.length_b   1.000
_cell.length_c   1.000
_cell.angle_alpha   90.00
_cell.angle_beta   90.00
_cell.angle_gamma   90.00
#
_symmetry.space_group_name_H-M   'P 1'
#
loop_
_entity.id
_entity.type
_entity.pdbx_description
1 polymer ?
#
loop_
_entity_poly.entity_id
_entity_poly.type
_entity_poly.pdbx_seq_one_letter_code
_entity_poly.pdbx_strand_id
1 'polypeptide(L)'
;MVKNRIGIDVGGTNVKLALVTSEGKIVYSNSIPTRAEMGYEYTVDNIKQAIRDLLKETAVNPKDIEGIGFGFPGQVDYKSGIVRLAPNIPGWVDV
;
A
#
# COMPACT_ATOMS: atom_id res chain seq x y z
N MET A 1 -15.30 13.99 14.11
CA MET A 1 -14.79 12.63 13.88
C MET A 1 -13.50 12.71 13.07
N VAL A 2 -12.43 12.12 13.55
CA VAL A 2 -11.14 12.14 12.87
C VAL A 2 -11.18 11.09 11.76
N LYS A 3 -10.93 11.51 10.52
CA LYS A 3 -10.81 10.59 9.38
C LYS A 3 -9.36 10.17 9.20
N ASN A 4 -9.17 8.96 8.79
CA ASN A 4 -7.85 8.38 8.61
C ASN A 4 -7.59 8.04 7.14
N ARG A 5 -6.32 7.99 6.78
CA ARG A 5 -5.86 7.60 5.46
C ARG A 5 -4.78 6.55 5.60
N ILE A 6 -4.71 5.66 4.64
CA ILE A 6 -3.64 4.66 4.58
C ILE A 6 -2.71 5.05 3.45
N GLY A 7 -1.42 5.18 3.77
CA GLY A 7 -0.38 5.40 2.78
C GLY A 7 0.40 4.11 2.58
N ILE A 8 0.61 3.73 1.33
CA ILE A 8 1.36 2.52 0.98
C ILE A 8 2.45 2.90 -0.01
N ASP A 9 3.69 2.65 0.37
CA ASP A 9 4.85 2.89 -0.47
C ASP A 9 5.42 1.54 -0.90
N VAL A 10 5.29 1.22 -2.19
CA VAL A 10 5.74 -0.05 -2.75
C VAL A 10 7.16 0.12 -3.26
N GLY A 11 8.12 -0.41 -2.52
CA GLY A 11 9.52 -0.42 -2.92
C GLY A 11 9.94 -1.76 -3.51
N GLY A 12 11.13 -1.80 -4.09
CA GLY A 12 11.67 -3.02 -4.67
C GLY A 12 11.97 -4.10 -3.64
N THR A 13 12.27 -3.71 -2.40
CA THR A 13 12.62 -4.63 -1.32
C THR A 13 11.52 -4.74 -0.28
N ASN A 14 10.92 -3.63 0.10
CA ASN A 14 9.89 -3.58 1.13
C ASN A 14 8.71 -2.75 0.70
N VAL A 15 7.55 -3.11 1.22
CA VAL A 15 6.33 -2.30 1.13
C VAL A 15 6.10 -1.71 2.51
N LYS A 16 5.98 -0.38 2.57
CA LYS A 16 5.73 0.34 3.83
C LYS A 16 4.29 0.81 3.85
N LEU A 17 3.64 0.60 4.99
CA LEU A 17 2.26 1.03 5.21
C LEU A 17 2.20 1.95 6.41
N ALA A 18 1.33 2.96 6.35
CA ALA A 18 1.10 3.84 7.48
C ALA A 18 -0.36 4.23 7.56
N LEU A 19 -0.88 4.32 8.78
CA LEU A 19 -2.18 4.91 9.05
C LEU A 19 -1.93 6.33 9.52
N VAL A 20 -2.50 7.28 8.78
CA VAL A 20 -2.26 8.70 9.00
C VAL A 20 -3.60 9.40 9.23
N THR A 21 -3.65 10.26 10.23
CA THR A 21 -4.85 11.07 10.48
C THR A 21 -4.96 12.21 9.49
N SER A 22 -6.15 12.81 9.39
CA SER A 22 -6.37 14.00 8.56
C SER A 22 -5.50 15.19 8.97
N GLU A 23 -4.95 15.16 10.17
CA GLU A 23 -4.04 16.18 10.69
C GLU A 23 -2.57 15.90 10.34
N GLY A 24 -2.31 14.81 9.62
CA GLY A 24 -0.95 14.43 9.21
C GLY A 24 -0.18 13.63 10.24
N LYS A 25 -0.82 13.15 11.29
CA LYS A 25 -0.16 12.37 12.34
C LYS A 25 -0.15 10.90 11.97
N ILE A 26 1.03 10.27 12.04
CA ILE A 26 1.18 8.83 11.85
C ILE A 26 0.78 8.12 13.14
N VAL A 27 -0.27 7.29 13.06
CA VAL A 27 -0.79 6.54 14.22
C VAL A 27 -0.19 5.14 14.27
N TYR A 28 0.11 4.57 13.12
CA TYR A 28 0.64 3.21 13.00
C TYR A 28 1.44 3.10 11.73
N SER A 29 2.53 2.36 11.78
CA SER A 29 3.30 2.06 10.57
C SER A 29 3.84 0.64 10.64
N ASN A 30 3.98 0.03 9.47
CA ASN A 30 4.52 -1.31 9.33
C ASN A 30 5.25 -1.44 8.01
N SER A 31 6.07 -2.49 7.90
CA SER A 31 6.82 -2.80 6.70
C SER A 31 6.76 -4.30 6.47
N ILE A 32 6.50 -4.69 5.22
CA ILE A 32 6.50 -6.10 4.82
C ILE A 32 7.45 -6.28 3.63
N PRO A 33 8.04 -7.48 3.47
CA PRO A 33 8.88 -7.75 2.31
C PRO A 33 8.06 -7.73 1.02
N THR A 34 8.58 -7.09 -0.02
CA THR A 34 7.93 -7.05 -1.33
C THR A 34 7.93 -8.41 -1.99
N ARG A 35 9.06 -9.12 -1.92
CA ARG A 35 9.27 -10.43 -2.54
C ARG A 35 8.86 -10.42 -4.01
N ALA A 36 9.47 -9.52 -4.77
CA ALA A 36 9.15 -9.34 -6.18
C ALA A 36 9.33 -10.62 -6.99
N GLU A 37 10.26 -11.50 -6.58
CA GLU A 37 10.52 -12.79 -7.22
C GLU A 37 9.33 -13.74 -7.16
N MET A 38 8.38 -13.50 -6.27
CA MET A 38 7.17 -14.32 -6.14
C MET A 38 6.04 -13.87 -7.06
N GLY A 39 6.24 -12.79 -7.81
CA GLY A 39 5.23 -12.24 -8.72
C GLY A 39 4.33 -11.20 -8.05
N TYR A 40 3.63 -10.43 -8.89
CA TYR A 40 2.82 -9.32 -8.38
C TYR A 40 1.61 -9.79 -7.57
N GLU A 41 1.03 -10.93 -7.94
CA GLU A 41 -0.15 -11.45 -7.22
C GLU A 41 0.18 -11.73 -5.75
N TYR A 42 1.34 -12.31 -5.51
CA TYR A 42 1.82 -12.55 -4.15
C TYR A 42 1.96 -11.25 -3.37
N THR A 43 2.57 -10.25 -3.98
CA THR A 43 2.76 -8.94 -3.34
C THR A 43 1.43 -8.25 -3.06
N VAL A 44 0.52 -8.26 -4.02
CA VAL A 44 -0.82 -7.66 -3.87
C VAL A 44 -1.59 -8.33 -2.74
N ASP A 45 -1.56 -9.67 -2.68
CA ASP A 45 -2.26 -10.41 -1.63
C ASP A 45 -1.69 -10.09 -0.25
N ASN A 46 -0.37 -9.95 -0.15
CA ASN A 46 0.26 -9.58 1.11
C ASN A 46 -0.04 -8.14 1.52
N ILE A 47 -0.15 -7.23 0.55
CA ILE A 47 -0.56 -5.85 0.83
C ILE A 47 -1.99 -5.83 1.38
N LYS A 48 -2.89 -6.59 0.77
CA LYS A 48 -4.27 -6.70 1.25
C LYS A 48 -4.32 -7.24 2.68
N GLN A 49 -3.53 -8.27 2.96
CA GLN A 49 -3.47 -8.82 4.31
C GLN A 49 -2.87 -7.83 5.30
N ALA A 50 -1.85 -7.08 4.89
CA ALA A 50 -1.24 -6.06 5.74
C ALA A 50 -2.22 -4.94 6.06
N ILE A 51 -3.07 -4.56 5.11
CA ILE A 51 -4.13 -3.57 5.35
C ILE A 51 -5.12 -4.09 6.40
N ARG A 52 -5.55 -5.36 6.27
CA ARG A 52 -6.45 -5.97 7.25
C ARG A 52 -5.82 -6.01 8.63
N ASP A 53 -4.54 -6.38 8.71
CA ASP A 53 -3.82 -6.43 9.97
C ASP A 53 -3.67 -5.04 10.59
N LEU A 54 -3.40 -4.04 9.78
CA LEU A 54 -3.31 -2.65 10.22
C LEU A 54 -4.63 -2.19 10.84
N LEU A 55 -5.74 -2.45 10.17
CA LEU A 55 -7.07 -2.08 10.67
C LEU A 55 -7.37 -2.81 11.98
N LYS A 56 -7.00 -4.07 12.08
CA LYS A 56 -7.21 -4.88 13.28
C LYS A 56 -6.36 -4.38 14.45
N GLU A 57 -5.08 -4.11 14.19
CA GLU A 57 -4.15 -3.64 15.23
C GLU A 57 -4.52 -2.26 15.77
N THR A 58 -5.03 -1.40 14.91
CA THR A 58 -5.41 -0.04 15.31
C THR A 58 -6.86 0.07 15.77
N ALA A 59 -7.64 -0.99 15.61
CA ALA A 59 -9.07 -1.01 15.91
C ALA A 59 -9.85 0.07 15.14
N VAL A 60 -9.35 0.50 14.00
CA VAL A 60 -10.01 1.50 13.17
C VAL A 60 -11.03 0.82 12.27
N ASN A 61 -12.25 1.37 12.26
CA ASN A 61 -13.31 0.87 11.39
C ASN A 61 -12.99 1.23 9.94
N PRO A 62 -13.11 0.28 8.99
CA PRO A 62 -12.90 0.58 7.57
C PRO A 62 -13.72 1.75 7.05
N LYS A 63 -14.88 2.02 7.62
CA LYS A 63 -15.73 3.16 7.24
C LYS A 63 -15.08 4.50 7.56
N ASP A 64 -14.12 4.52 8.48
CA ASP A 64 -13.42 5.73 8.89
C ASP A 64 -12.16 5.96 8.06
N ILE A 65 -11.88 5.09 7.08
CA ILE A 65 -10.78 5.28 6.15
C ILE A 65 -11.28 6.11 4.97
N GLU A 66 -10.72 7.31 4.84
CA GLU A 66 -11.10 8.26 3.82
C GLU A 66 -10.52 7.92 2.45
N GLY A 67 -9.37 7.27 2.43
CA GLY A 67 -8.72 6.89 1.19
C GLY A 67 -7.43 6.12 1.43
N ILE A 68 -6.95 5.49 0.37
CA ILE A 68 -5.68 4.78 0.35
C ILE A 68 -4.84 5.36 -0.77
N GLY A 69 -3.65 5.85 -0.43
CA GLY A 69 -2.70 6.38 -1.40
C GLY A 69 -1.56 5.40 -1.61
N PHE A 70 -1.15 5.25 -2.87
CA PHE A 70 -0.03 4.38 -3.24
C PHE A 70 1.11 5.18 -3.85
N GLY A 71 2.33 4.90 -3.41
CA GLY A 71 3.54 5.33 -4.07
C GLY A 71 4.18 4.16 -4.80
N PHE A 72 4.51 4.35 -6.07
CA PHE A 72 5.16 3.34 -6.90
C PHE A 72 6.40 3.93 -7.57
N PRO A 73 7.48 3.16 -7.69
CA PRO A 73 8.71 3.62 -8.33
C PRO A 73 8.68 3.42 -9.86
N GLY A 74 7.54 3.61 -10.50
CA GLY A 74 7.40 3.32 -11.91
C GLY A 74 6.29 4.11 -12.59
N GLN A 75 5.95 3.68 -13.79
CA GLN A 75 4.89 4.32 -14.57
C GLN A 75 3.53 3.75 -14.20
N VAL A 76 2.62 4.62 -13.80
CA VAL A 76 1.26 4.26 -13.43
C VAL A 76 0.29 4.98 -14.34
N ASP A 77 -0.65 4.25 -14.91
CA ASP A 77 -1.77 4.83 -15.63
C ASP A 77 -2.83 5.21 -14.61
N TYR A 78 -2.96 6.50 -14.32
CA TYR A 78 -3.87 6.97 -13.29
C TYR A 78 -5.35 6.77 -13.64
N LYS A 79 -5.68 6.68 -14.93
CA LYS A 79 -7.07 6.47 -15.34
C LYS A 79 -7.53 5.04 -15.10
N SER A 80 -6.68 4.07 -15.38
CA SER A 80 -7.00 2.66 -15.20
C SER A 80 -6.52 2.09 -13.88
N GLY A 81 -5.60 2.78 -13.20
CA GLY A 81 -4.97 2.27 -11.98
C GLY A 81 -3.98 1.15 -12.25
N ILE A 82 -3.48 1.04 -13.48
CA ILE A 82 -2.57 -0.04 -13.89
C ILE A 82 -1.13 0.43 -13.82
N VAL A 83 -0.27 -0.37 -13.20
CA VAL A 83 1.18 -0.14 -13.22
C VAL A 83 1.72 -0.64 -14.55
N ARG A 84 2.14 0.29 -15.41
CA ARG A 84 2.67 -0.06 -16.73
C ARG A 84 4.07 -0.62 -16.68
N LEU A 85 4.91 -0.03 -15.84
CA LEU A 85 6.29 -0.44 -15.70
C LEU A 85 6.81 -0.03 -14.32
N ALA A 86 7.43 -0.96 -13.63
CA ALA A 86 8.09 -0.70 -12.35
C ALA A 86 9.48 -1.32 -12.41
N PRO A 87 10.50 -0.59 -12.89
CA PRO A 87 11.82 -1.19 -13.16
C PRO A 87 12.52 -1.76 -11.93
N ASN A 88 12.20 -1.25 -10.73
CA ASN A 88 12.78 -1.76 -9.48
C ASN A 88 12.02 -2.95 -8.89
N ILE A 89 10.92 -3.36 -9.54
CA ILE A 89 10.09 -4.47 -9.06
C ILE A 89 9.83 -5.39 -10.27
N PRO A 90 10.65 -6.41 -10.48
CA PRO A 90 10.50 -7.32 -11.62
C PRO A 90 9.10 -7.94 -11.67
N GLY A 91 8.54 -8.06 -12.87
CA GLY A 91 7.23 -8.66 -13.09
C GLY A 91 6.05 -7.72 -12.99
N TRP A 92 6.27 -6.46 -12.63
CA TRP A 92 5.20 -5.46 -12.53
C TRP A 92 5.07 -4.69 -13.85
N VAL A 93 4.55 -5.37 -14.85
CA VAL A 93 4.28 -4.81 -16.17
C VAL A 93 2.79 -4.97 -16.45
N ASP A 94 2.10 -3.88 -16.72
CA ASP A 94 0.65 -3.86 -17.00
C ASP A 94 -0.19 -4.56 -15.91
N VAL A 95 0.09 -4.24 -14.67
CA VAL A 95 -0.54 -4.86 -13.51
C VAL A 95 -1.52 -3.93 -12.82
#